data_2972f2563d843f4fffab7dc17b00489b
#
_entry.id   2972f2563d843f4fffab7dc17b00489b
#
_cell.length_a   1.000
_cell.length_b   1.000
_cell.length_c   1.000
_cell.angle_alpha   90.00
_cell.angle_beta   90.00
_cell.angle_gamma   90.00
#
_symmetry.space_group_name_H-M   'P 1'
#
loop_
_entity.id
_entity.type
_entity.pdbx_description
1 polymer ?
#
loop_
_entity_poly.entity_id
_entity_poly.type
_entity_poly.pdbx_seq_one_letter_code
_entity_poly.pdbx_strand_id
1 'polypeptide(L)'
;MPTPMNVLYLHSHDTGRIVEPYGHPVPTPNLMKLAAESAMFSSMFCANPTCSPSRAALLTGQYAHSCGQLGLAHRGFLMPTHDRHIVRYLGGHGYTTALSGVQHEADGPDAPQKIGYSDHLGGAPQAADQAAKWLASGPRTPFFLSCGFYETHREFPELDPEESSLIDAPGASVAPGYPDRGPLREDFARYRKSAALLDRQIGVVLDALERSGLADRTVVLCTTDHGIPFPEMKCSLKDAGIGVMCFLRVPGRAPVRVDALASHVDLFPTLCDLLELPRPDWLQGRSLVPLIDGTEDTVRDEIYAEVNFHAAPECKRAVRTERYKLIRRYDNRRTPVLPNVDDGLSKDFFLEAGWADAGFEAEQLYDVVVDPHERCNRIGDETLLSVRSDLRRRLDDWMTATDDPILQGPLQPPSGAKLNPPEGRSPKESPSVVP
;
A
#
# COMPACT_ATOMS: atom_id res chain seq x y z
N MET A 1 -4.14 -19.72 -30.64
CA MET A 1 -3.91 -18.59 -29.74
C MET A 1 -3.31 -19.16 -28.47
N PRO A 2 -2.32 -18.53 -27.85
CA PRO A 2 -1.82 -18.97 -26.54
C PRO A 2 -2.99 -18.98 -25.53
N THR A 3 -2.95 -19.92 -24.60
CA THR A 3 -3.99 -20.00 -23.56
C THR A 3 -3.82 -18.81 -22.62
N PRO A 4 -4.87 -18.01 -22.35
CA PRO A 4 -4.77 -16.84 -21.49
C PRO A 4 -4.25 -17.21 -20.10
N MET A 5 -3.39 -16.35 -19.52
CA MET A 5 -2.89 -16.51 -18.16
C MET A 5 -3.96 -16.11 -17.13
N ASN A 6 -3.93 -16.80 -15.98
CA ASN A 6 -4.71 -16.39 -14.82
C ASN A 6 -3.92 -15.36 -14.00
N VAL A 7 -4.59 -14.70 -13.07
CA VAL A 7 -3.99 -13.78 -12.09
C VAL A 7 -4.42 -14.18 -10.69
N LEU A 8 -3.45 -14.38 -9.81
CA LEU A 8 -3.63 -14.46 -8.36
C LEU A 8 -3.07 -13.17 -7.74
N TYR A 9 -3.94 -12.35 -7.18
CA TYR A 9 -3.60 -11.12 -6.47
C TYR A 9 -3.68 -11.35 -4.97
N LEU A 10 -2.52 -11.49 -4.30
CA LEU A 10 -2.38 -11.62 -2.85
C LEU A 10 -2.07 -10.24 -2.27
N HIS A 11 -2.90 -9.78 -1.34
CA HIS A 11 -2.69 -8.46 -0.75
C HIS A 11 -2.98 -8.44 0.75
N SER A 12 -2.13 -7.75 1.47
CA SER A 12 -2.23 -7.56 2.90
C SER A 12 -2.64 -6.13 3.26
N HIS A 13 -2.80 -5.85 4.55
CA HIS A 13 -2.95 -4.52 5.12
C HIS A 13 -1.67 -4.10 5.85
N ASP A 14 -1.29 -2.84 5.72
CA ASP A 14 -0.35 -2.15 6.60
C ASP A 14 1.01 -2.89 6.78
N THR A 15 1.51 -3.60 5.76
CA THR A 15 2.73 -4.43 5.90
C THR A 15 4.00 -3.68 5.46
N GLY A 16 3.86 -2.70 4.57
CA GLY A 16 5.00 -1.97 4.03
C GLY A 16 6.02 -2.89 3.34
N ARG A 17 7.31 -2.61 3.59
CA ARG A 17 8.45 -3.46 3.20
C ARG A 17 9.05 -4.18 4.40
N ILE A 18 8.38 -4.18 5.57
CA ILE A 18 8.96 -4.64 6.84
C ILE A 18 8.74 -6.15 6.98
N VAL A 19 9.32 -6.93 6.06
CA VAL A 19 9.31 -8.39 5.98
C VAL A 19 10.71 -8.91 5.62
N GLU A 20 10.96 -10.21 5.84
CA GLU A 20 12.28 -10.83 5.67
C GLU A 20 12.91 -10.63 4.28
N PRO A 21 12.20 -10.73 3.14
CA PRO A 21 12.79 -10.51 1.81
C PRO A 21 13.44 -9.14 1.63
N TYR A 22 13.02 -8.13 2.39
CA TYR A 22 13.61 -6.78 2.39
C TYR A 22 14.69 -6.58 3.47
N GLY A 23 15.15 -7.66 4.12
CA GLY A 23 16.25 -7.63 5.09
C GLY A 23 15.82 -7.25 6.51
N HIS A 24 14.52 -7.27 6.82
CA HIS A 24 14.03 -6.99 8.17
C HIS A 24 13.95 -8.28 9.02
N PRO A 25 14.15 -8.17 10.35
CA PRO A 25 14.09 -9.33 11.27
C PRO A 25 12.63 -9.74 11.54
N VAL A 26 11.88 -10.00 10.49
CA VAL A 26 10.47 -10.40 10.49
C VAL A 26 10.36 -11.71 9.70
N PRO A 27 10.51 -12.89 10.34
CA PRO A 27 10.55 -14.17 9.65
C PRO A 27 9.27 -14.42 8.84
N THR A 28 9.44 -14.52 7.52
CA THR A 28 8.35 -14.73 6.56
C THR A 28 8.82 -15.70 5.45
N PRO A 29 8.99 -17.00 5.79
CA PRO A 29 9.60 -17.99 4.90
C PRO A 29 8.82 -18.23 3.60
N ASN A 30 7.49 -18.12 3.61
CA ASN A 30 6.69 -18.26 2.39
C ASN A 30 6.87 -17.07 1.45
N LEU A 31 6.95 -15.85 1.99
CA LEU A 31 7.31 -14.65 1.21
C LEU A 31 8.74 -14.75 0.69
N MET A 32 9.70 -15.29 1.47
CA MET A 32 11.06 -15.55 1.00
C MET A 32 11.08 -16.50 -0.20
N LYS A 33 10.30 -17.60 -0.13
CA LYS A 33 10.16 -18.53 -1.26
C LYS A 33 9.56 -17.85 -2.48
N LEU A 34 8.47 -17.09 -2.31
CA LEU A 34 7.84 -16.35 -3.40
C LEU A 34 8.80 -15.31 -4.01
N ALA A 35 9.54 -14.56 -3.17
CA ALA A 35 10.51 -13.58 -3.63
C ALA A 35 11.62 -14.22 -4.49
N ALA A 36 12.10 -15.41 -4.12
CA ALA A 36 13.10 -16.16 -4.86
C ALA A 36 12.63 -16.65 -6.25
N GLU A 37 11.32 -16.65 -6.49
CA GLU A 37 10.69 -17.08 -7.75
C GLU A 37 10.09 -15.89 -8.55
N SER A 38 10.31 -14.65 -8.11
CA SER A 38 9.59 -13.46 -8.61
C SER A 38 10.52 -12.36 -9.10
N ALA A 39 9.98 -11.43 -9.89
CA ALA A 39 10.51 -10.08 -9.93
C ALA A 39 10.19 -9.40 -8.59
N MET A 40 11.22 -9.11 -7.80
CA MET A 40 11.13 -8.43 -6.50
C MET A 40 11.51 -6.97 -6.67
N PHE A 41 10.59 -6.07 -6.37
CA PHE A 41 10.81 -4.63 -6.48
C PHE A 41 11.31 -4.03 -5.15
N SER A 42 12.55 -3.58 -5.10
CA SER A 42 13.11 -2.93 -3.91
C SER A 42 12.61 -1.50 -3.70
N SER A 43 12.19 -0.85 -4.79
CA SER A 43 11.74 0.55 -4.83
C SER A 43 10.31 0.70 -5.36
N MET A 44 9.38 -0.18 -4.90
CA MET A 44 7.94 -0.04 -5.13
C MET A 44 7.32 0.89 -4.08
N PHE A 45 6.44 1.80 -4.54
CA PHE A 45 5.76 2.76 -3.69
C PHE A 45 4.26 2.77 -3.96
N CYS A 46 3.44 2.92 -2.91
CA CYS A 46 2.03 3.20 -3.09
C CYS A 46 1.81 4.68 -3.46
N ALA A 47 0.73 4.95 -4.18
CA ALA A 47 0.37 6.32 -4.56
C ALA A 47 -0.35 7.10 -3.43
N ASN A 48 -0.77 6.37 -2.37
CA ASN A 48 -1.42 6.97 -1.20
C ASN A 48 -1.21 6.04 0.00
N PRO A 49 -0.63 6.50 1.13
CA PRO A 49 -0.39 5.67 2.31
C PRO A 49 -1.61 5.53 3.24
N THR A 50 -2.81 5.40 2.64
CA THR A 50 -4.08 5.12 3.36
C THR A 50 -4.87 4.03 2.63
N CYS A 51 -5.55 3.16 3.37
CA CYS A 51 -6.07 1.88 2.86
C CYS A 51 -6.89 1.96 1.56
N SER A 52 -8.10 2.55 1.59
CA SER A 52 -8.99 2.58 0.41
C SER A 52 -8.37 3.36 -0.77
N PRO A 53 -7.78 4.55 -0.57
CA PRO A 53 -7.12 5.30 -1.64
C PRO A 53 -5.94 4.58 -2.29
N SER A 54 -5.11 3.88 -1.50
CA SER A 54 -4.01 3.09 -2.04
C SER A 54 -4.49 1.96 -2.95
N ARG A 55 -5.47 1.19 -2.47
CA ARG A 55 -6.05 0.07 -3.21
C ARG A 55 -6.74 0.53 -4.47
N ALA A 56 -7.53 1.61 -4.38
CA ALA A 56 -8.17 2.22 -5.54
C ALA A 56 -7.14 2.67 -6.58
N ALA A 57 -6.04 3.30 -6.15
CA ALA A 57 -4.99 3.72 -7.07
C ALA A 57 -4.34 2.54 -7.81
N LEU A 58 -4.02 1.44 -7.10
CA LEU A 58 -3.50 0.21 -7.72
C LEU A 58 -4.49 -0.40 -8.69
N LEU A 59 -5.76 -0.57 -8.25
CA LEU A 59 -6.76 -1.36 -8.96
C LEU A 59 -7.48 -0.59 -10.08
N THR A 60 -7.32 0.75 -10.14
CA THR A 60 -7.77 1.59 -11.27
C THR A 60 -6.63 2.03 -12.18
N GLY A 61 -5.36 1.92 -11.72
CA GLY A 61 -4.19 2.46 -12.39
C GLY A 61 -4.17 3.99 -12.44
N GLN A 62 -4.90 4.65 -11.51
CA GLN A 62 -5.04 6.11 -11.42
C GLN A 62 -4.68 6.59 -10.02
N TYR A 63 -4.19 7.83 -9.88
CA TYR A 63 -4.01 8.44 -8.56
C TYR A 63 -5.36 8.57 -7.83
N ALA A 64 -5.31 8.62 -6.49
CA ALA A 64 -6.52 8.63 -5.66
C ALA A 64 -7.47 9.80 -5.98
N HIS A 65 -6.92 11.01 -6.23
CA HIS A 65 -7.74 12.15 -6.64
C HIS A 65 -8.35 11.97 -8.03
N SER A 66 -7.65 11.30 -8.96
CA SER A 66 -8.14 11.07 -10.33
C SER A 66 -9.24 10.00 -10.38
N CYS A 67 -9.16 8.94 -9.55
CA CYS A 67 -10.24 7.94 -9.45
C CYS A 67 -11.35 8.34 -8.47
N GLY A 68 -11.15 9.41 -7.67
CA GLY A 68 -12.13 9.94 -6.73
C GLY A 68 -12.17 9.26 -5.36
N GLN A 69 -11.29 8.30 -5.07
CA GLN A 69 -11.19 7.65 -3.75
C GLN A 69 -10.33 8.48 -2.81
N LEU A 70 -10.86 9.59 -2.29
CA LEU A 70 -10.08 10.55 -1.50
C LEU A 70 -9.84 10.14 -0.04
N GLY A 71 -10.60 9.18 0.48
CA GLY A 71 -10.52 8.71 1.86
C GLY A 71 -11.08 7.30 2.01
N LEU A 72 -11.32 6.86 3.26
CA LEU A 72 -11.73 5.50 3.58
C LEU A 72 -13.19 5.23 3.17
N ALA A 73 -13.43 4.14 2.45
CA ALA A 73 -14.76 3.77 1.96
C ALA A 73 -15.79 3.64 3.10
N HIS A 74 -15.46 2.95 4.18
CA HIS A 74 -16.34 2.78 5.35
C HIS A 74 -16.61 4.09 6.15
N ARG A 75 -15.88 5.16 5.80
CA ARG A 75 -16.11 6.52 6.33
C ARG A 75 -16.89 7.41 5.35
N GLY A 76 -17.45 6.82 4.29
CA GLY A 76 -18.31 7.54 3.33
C GLY A 76 -17.56 8.14 2.14
N PHE A 77 -16.26 7.85 1.96
CA PHE A 77 -15.51 8.24 0.77
C PHE A 77 -15.60 7.12 -0.26
N LEU A 78 -16.47 7.28 -1.24
CA LEU A 78 -16.71 6.26 -2.27
C LEU A 78 -16.22 6.77 -3.61
N MET A 79 -15.66 5.87 -4.43
CA MET A 79 -15.40 6.17 -5.85
C MET A 79 -16.73 6.50 -6.56
N PRO A 80 -16.74 7.50 -7.45
CA PRO A 80 -17.95 7.84 -8.22
C PRO A 80 -18.44 6.68 -9.09
N THR A 81 -17.54 5.85 -9.59
CA THR A 81 -17.83 4.64 -10.38
C THR A 81 -16.70 3.61 -10.21
N HIS A 82 -17.05 2.34 -10.36
CA HIS A 82 -16.08 1.24 -10.43
C HIS A 82 -15.79 0.78 -11.87
N ASP A 83 -16.22 1.51 -12.90
CA ASP A 83 -16.08 1.09 -14.30
C ASP A 83 -14.63 0.98 -14.75
N ARG A 84 -13.73 1.76 -14.13
CA ARG A 84 -12.28 1.72 -14.39
C ARG A 84 -11.53 0.73 -13.50
N HIS A 85 -12.24 -0.01 -12.64
CA HIS A 85 -11.61 -1.00 -11.76
C HIS A 85 -11.16 -2.23 -12.55
N ILE A 86 -9.97 -2.76 -12.26
CA ILE A 86 -9.37 -3.89 -12.97
C ILE A 86 -10.29 -5.12 -13.00
N VAL A 87 -11.08 -5.36 -11.96
CA VAL A 87 -12.06 -6.45 -11.88
C VAL A 87 -13.09 -6.35 -13.01
N ARG A 88 -13.66 -5.16 -13.24
CA ARG A 88 -14.60 -4.94 -14.34
C ARG A 88 -13.92 -5.02 -15.69
N TYR A 89 -12.72 -4.47 -15.80
CA TYR A 89 -11.92 -4.54 -17.01
C TYR A 89 -11.65 -6.00 -17.40
N LEU A 90 -11.14 -6.81 -16.48
CA LEU A 90 -10.86 -8.23 -16.73
C LEU A 90 -12.13 -9.05 -16.96
N GLY A 91 -13.20 -8.78 -16.19
CA GLY A 91 -14.51 -9.39 -16.43
C GLY A 91 -15.04 -9.15 -17.85
N GLY A 92 -14.88 -7.91 -18.37
CA GLY A 92 -15.21 -7.55 -19.76
C GLY A 92 -14.36 -8.29 -20.80
N HIS A 93 -13.18 -8.78 -20.42
CA HIS A 93 -12.29 -9.62 -21.26
C HIS A 93 -12.45 -11.13 -21.01
N GLY A 94 -13.53 -11.55 -20.36
CA GLY A 94 -13.89 -12.96 -20.19
C GLY A 94 -13.27 -13.67 -18.99
N TYR A 95 -12.62 -12.93 -18.07
CA TYR A 95 -12.11 -13.49 -16.83
C TYR A 95 -13.23 -13.77 -15.83
N THR A 96 -13.15 -14.90 -15.14
CA THR A 96 -13.88 -15.13 -13.89
C THR A 96 -13.20 -14.32 -12.81
N THR A 97 -13.93 -13.46 -12.10
CA THR A 97 -13.36 -12.59 -11.09
C THR A 97 -13.85 -13.01 -9.70
N ALA A 98 -12.94 -13.43 -8.84
CA ALA A 98 -13.27 -13.92 -7.51
C ALA A 98 -12.60 -13.09 -6.41
N LEU A 99 -13.31 -12.87 -5.30
CA LEU A 99 -12.81 -12.24 -4.08
C LEU A 99 -12.87 -13.22 -2.93
N SER A 100 -11.74 -13.42 -2.26
CA SER A 100 -11.62 -14.08 -0.96
C SER A 100 -11.06 -13.12 0.06
N GLY A 101 -11.73 -12.94 1.19
CA GLY A 101 -11.27 -12.08 2.27
C GLY A 101 -11.61 -10.61 2.09
N VAL A 102 -10.63 -9.74 2.30
CA VAL A 102 -10.82 -8.28 2.43
C VAL A 102 -10.76 -7.59 1.05
N GLN A 103 -11.65 -6.64 0.84
CA GLN A 103 -11.51 -5.50 -0.07
C GLN A 103 -11.77 -4.22 0.74
N HIS A 104 -11.40 -3.06 0.27
CA HIS A 104 -11.58 -1.82 1.03
C HIS A 104 -11.90 -0.62 0.13
N GLU A 105 -12.28 -0.87 -1.13
CA GLU A 105 -12.59 0.15 -2.14
C GLU A 105 -14.09 0.51 -2.16
N ALA A 106 -14.92 -0.34 -1.57
CA ALA A 106 -16.36 -0.11 -1.44
C ALA A 106 -16.86 -0.52 -0.06
N ASP A 107 -17.99 0.03 0.35
CA ASP A 107 -18.62 -0.22 1.65
C ASP A 107 -19.99 -0.93 1.49
N GLY A 108 -20.34 -1.68 2.52
CA GLY A 108 -21.58 -2.44 2.62
C GLY A 108 -21.47 -3.90 2.21
N PRO A 109 -22.53 -4.70 2.48
CA PRO A 109 -22.52 -6.15 2.26
C PRO A 109 -22.47 -6.53 0.78
N ASP A 110 -22.87 -5.65 -0.11
CA ASP A 110 -22.86 -5.80 -1.57
C ASP A 110 -21.60 -5.18 -2.24
N ALA A 111 -20.61 -4.80 -1.45
CA ALA A 111 -19.37 -4.19 -1.94
C ALA A 111 -18.66 -5.02 -3.02
N PRO A 112 -18.50 -6.36 -2.89
CA PRO A 112 -17.90 -7.17 -3.95
C PRO A 112 -18.64 -7.07 -5.28
N GLN A 113 -19.97 -7.09 -5.27
CA GLN A 113 -20.82 -6.97 -6.47
C GLN A 113 -20.74 -5.56 -7.06
N LYS A 114 -20.70 -4.50 -6.21
CA LYS A 114 -20.53 -3.11 -6.67
C LYS A 114 -19.20 -2.93 -7.41
N ILE A 115 -18.13 -3.53 -6.91
CA ILE A 115 -16.81 -3.54 -7.56
C ILE A 115 -16.87 -4.31 -8.89
N GLY A 116 -17.61 -5.42 -8.94
CA GLY A 116 -17.82 -6.22 -10.17
C GLY A 116 -17.26 -7.64 -10.07
N TYR A 117 -16.98 -8.16 -8.87
CA TYR A 117 -16.59 -9.56 -8.70
C TYR A 117 -17.77 -10.49 -9.06
N SER A 118 -17.49 -11.55 -9.86
CA SER A 118 -18.49 -12.57 -10.19
C SER A 118 -18.69 -13.56 -9.02
N ASP A 119 -17.64 -13.83 -8.26
CA ASP A 119 -17.66 -14.76 -7.13
C ASP A 119 -17.18 -14.06 -5.86
N HIS A 120 -17.95 -14.21 -4.77
CA HIS A 120 -17.51 -13.78 -3.43
C HIS A 120 -17.42 -15.02 -2.53
N LEU A 121 -16.20 -15.40 -2.18
CA LEU A 121 -15.90 -16.64 -1.48
C LEU A 121 -16.07 -16.51 0.04
N GLY A 122 -16.13 -15.30 0.56
CA GLY A 122 -16.31 -14.93 1.96
C GLY A 122 -15.23 -13.99 2.47
N GLY A 123 -15.38 -13.49 3.71
CA GLY A 123 -14.50 -12.51 4.34
C GLY A 123 -13.33 -13.13 5.12
N ALA A 124 -12.47 -12.28 5.68
CA ALA A 124 -11.47 -12.67 6.68
C ALA A 124 -12.18 -13.16 7.98
N PRO A 125 -11.55 -14.06 8.77
CA PRO A 125 -10.17 -14.55 8.66
C PRO A 125 -10.00 -15.80 7.79
N GLN A 126 -11.03 -16.33 7.14
CA GLN A 126 -10.97 -17.57 6.36
C GLN A 126 -10.49 -17.37 4.91
N ALA A 127 -9.92 -16.22 4.57
CA ALA A 127 -9.57 -15.88 3.20
C ALA A 127 -8.66 -16.92 2.51
N ALA A 128 -7.62 -17.39 3.19
CA ALA A 128 -6.70 -18.38 2.64
C ALA A 128 -7.39 -19.73 2.36
N ASP A 129 -8.18 -20.24 3.31
CA ASP A 129 -8.87 -21.51 3.19
C ASP A 129 -9.93 -21.50 2.08
N GLN A 130 -10.64 -20.38 1.96
CA GLN A 130 -11.66 -20.17 0.92
C GLN A 130 -11.02 -20.11 -0.46
N ALA A 131 -9.93 -19.34 -0.61
CA ALA A 131 -9.17 -19.28 -1.86
C ALA A 131 -8.60 -20.65 -2.23
N ALA A 132 -8.04 -21.40 -1.26
CA ALA A 132 -7.52 -22.73 -1.46
C ALA A 132 -8.60 -23.72 -1.93
N LYS A 133 -9.77 -23.71 -1.30
CA LYS A 133 -10.92 -24.54 -1.70
C LYS A 133 -11.41 -24.20 -3.11
N TRP A 134 -11.46 -22.89 -3.44
CA TRP A 134 -11.88 -22.44 -4.76
C TRP A 134 -10.88 -22.87 -5.85
N LEU A 135 -9.57 -22.73 -5.62
CA LEU A 135 -8.54 -23.24 -6.54
C LEU A 135 -8.64 -24.76 -6.74
N ALA A 136 -8.88 -25.51 -5.66
CA ALA A 136 -9.03 -26.97 -5.72
C ALA A 136 -10.33 -27.40 -6.45
N SER A 137 -11.34 -26.57 -6.56
CA SER A 137 -12.59 -26.88 -7.27
C SER A 137 -12.47 -26.86 -8.79
N GLY A 138 -11.32 -26.46 -9.36
CA GLY A 138 -11.12 -26.33 -10.80
C GLY A 138 -11.88 -25.15 -11.40
N PRO A 139 -11.57 -23.90 -11.00
CA PRO A 139 -12.31 -22.74 -11.44
C PRO A 139 -12.21 -22.53 -12.95
N ARG A 140 -13.24 -21.88 -13.52
CA ARG A 140 -13.22 -21.48 -14.93
C ARG A 140 -12.06 -20.53 -15.19
N THR A 141 -11.27 -20.82 -16.22
CA THR A 141 -10.13 -20.02 -16.68
C THR A 141 -10.46 -19.25 -17.97
N PRO A 142 -9.86 -18.07 -18.21
CA PRO A 142 -8.95 -17.39 -17.29
C PRO A 142 -9.69 -16.80 -16.08
N PHE A 143 -8.97 -16.64 -14.95
CA PHE A 143 -9.50 -16.02 -13.75
C PHE A 143 -8.59 -14.92 -13.20
N PHE A 144 -9.20 -14.02 -12.44
CA PHE A 144 -8.58 -13.09 -11.51
C PHE A 144 -9.08 -13.39 -10.10
N LEU A 145 -8.22 -13.96 -9.26
CA LEU A 145 -8.52 -14.21 -7.85
C LEU A 145 -7.84 -13.16 -6.99
N SER A 146 -8.62 -12.29 -6.36
CA SER A 146 -8.16 -11.38 -5.31
C SER A 146 -8.30 -12.08 -3.96
N CYS A 147 -7.18 -12.24 -3.25
CA CYS A 147 -7.15 -12.82 -1.90
C CYS A 147 -6.57 -11.78 -0.94
N GLY A 148 -7.43 -11.15 -0.15
CA GLY A 148 -7.12 -10.07 0.77
C GLY A 148 -7.05 -10.54 2.22
N PHE A 149 -5.92 -10.28 2.89
CA PHE A 149 -5.68 -10.60 4.28
C PHE A 149 -5.83 -9.34 5.15
N TYR A 150 -6.34 -9.51 6.36
CA TYR A 150 -6.48 -8.42 7.33
C TYR A 150 -5.13 -8.06 7.99
N GLU A 151 -4.25 -9.06 8.12
CA GLU A 151 -2.90 -8.86 8.66
C GLU A 151 -2.06 -8.00 7.66
N THR A 152 -1.28 -7.07 8.12
CA THR A 152 -0.82 -6.76 9.49
C THR A 152 -1.51 -5.53 10.08
N HIS A 153 -2.80 -5.33 9.84
CA HIS A 153 -3.56 -4.22 10.43
C HIS A 153 -3.65 -4.38 11.97
N ARG A 154 -3.70 -3.27 12.69
CA ARG A 154 -4.03 -3.32 14.12
C ARG A 154 -5.51 -3.74 14.32
N GLU A 155 -5.89 -4.45 15.42
CA GLU A 155 -5.04 -4.68 16.57
C GLU A 155 -4.18 -5.95 16.35
N PHE A 156 -2.91 -5.89 16.76
CA PHE A 156 -2.04 -7.04 16.65
C PHE A 156 -2.41 -8.15 17.65
N PRO A 157 -2.08 -9.42 17.35
CA PRO A 157 -2.22 -10.51 18.30
C PRO A 157 -1.39 -10.27 19.57
N GLU A 158 -1.96 -10.63 20.73
CA GLU A 158 -1.22 -10.61 21.98
C GLU A 158 -0.06 -11.62 21.95
N LEU A 159 1.04 -11.27 22.62
CA LEU A 159 2.17 -12.18 22.80
C LEU A 159 1.82 -13.20 23.88
N ASP A 160 2.19 -14.45 23.66
CA ASP A 160 2.15 -15.45 24.73
C ASP A 160 3.30 -15.24 25.75
N PRO A 161 3.31 -15.97 26.90
CA PRO A 161 4.34 -15.75 27.91
C PRO A 161 5.79 -16.03 27.44
N GLU A 162 5.98 -16.96 26.51
CA GLU A 162 7.29 -17.28 25.95
C GLU A 162 7.76 -16.13 25.04
N GLU A 163 6.92 -15.69 24.11
CA GLU A 163 7.18 -14.54 23.23
C GLU A 163 7.43 -13.27 24.03
N SER A 164 6.64 -13.03 25.09
CA SER A 164 6.80 -11.87 25.96
C SER A 164 8.16 -11.88 26.69
N SER A 165 8.69 -13.05 27.04
CA SER A 165 10.00 -13.18 27.67
C SER A 165 11.16 -12.77 26.75
N LEU A 166 10.94 -12.73 25.44
CA LEU A 166 11.94 -12.41 24.42
C LEU A 166 12.00 -10.91 24.09
N ILE A 167 11.09 -10.08 24.61
CA ILE A 167 11.04 -8.63 24.31
C ILE A 167 12.37 -7.92 24.71
N ASP A 168 12.98 -8.34 25.81
CA ASP A 168 14.24 -7.81 26.30
C ASP A 168 15.43 -8.76 26.08
N ALA A 169 15.24 -9.86 25.36
CA ALA A 169 16.29 -10.81 25.06
C ALA A 169 17.29 -10.27 24.02
N PRO A 170 18.53 -10.77 23.97
CA PRO A 170 19.45 -10.48 22.87
C PRO A 170 18.82 -10.77 21.50
N GLY A 171 18.86 -9.82 20.60
CA GLY A 171 18.23 -9.91 19.26
C GLY A 171 16.80 -9.37 19.18
N ALA A 172 16.22 -8.89 20.28
CA ALA A 172 15.01 -8.09 20.22
C ALA A 172 15.21 -6.83 19.35
N SER A 173 14.19 -6.45 18.60
CA SER A 173 14.29 -5.37 17.63
C SER A 173 13.08 -4.44 17.71
N VAL A 174 13.23 -3.25 17.18
CA VAL A 174 12.20 -2.23 17.03
C VAL A 174 11.90 -1.99 15.54
N ALA A 175 10.81 -1.29 15.25
CA ALA A 175 10.56 -0.81 13.90
C ALA A 175 11.73 0.05 13.38
N PRO A 176 12.07 -0.02 12.09
CA PRO A 176 13.20 0.72 11.53
C PRO A 176 13.12 2.22 11.82
N GLY A 177 14.26 2.79 12.24
CA GLY A 177 14.35 4.21 12.58
C GLY A 177 13.81 4.59 13.97
N TYR A 178 13.30 3.63 14.75
CA TYR A 178 12.82 3.89 16.12
C TYR A 178 13.94 3.76 17.15
N PRO A 179 13.85 4.51 18.28
CA PRO A 179 14.76 4.31 19.39
C PRO A 179 14.50 2.95 20.06
N ASP A 180 15.56 2.30 20.54
CA ASP A 180 15.46 1.02 21.23
C ASP A 180 14.93 1.23 22.67
N ARG A 181 13.63 0.91 22.88
CA ARG A 181 12.92 1.02 24.16
C ARG A 181 11.91 -0.12 24.31
N GLY A 182 11.65 -0.54 25.55
CA GLY A 182 10.76 -1.67 25.89
C GLY A 182 9.40 -1.62 25.19
N PRO A 183 8.60 -0.54 25.34
CA PRO A 183 7.29 -0.46 24.67
C PRO A 183 7.37 -0.58 23.14
N LEU A 184 8.44 -0.05 22.52
CA LEU A 184 8.63 -0.11 21.07
C LEU A 184 9.07 -1.51 20.60
N ARG A 185 9.88 -2.21 21.41
CA ARG A 185 10.21 -3.63 21.16
C ARG A 185 8.98 -4.52 21.26
N GLU A 186 8.14 -4.30 22.27
CA GLU A 186 6.90 -5.06 22.45
C GLU A 186 5.93 -4.85 21.28
N ASP A 187 5.67 -3.60 20.92
CA ASP A 187 4.77 -3.28 19.80
C ASP A 187 5.26 -3.91 18.49
N PHE A 188 6.58 -3.87 18.25
CA PHE A 188 7.16 -4.49 17.06
C PHE A 188 7.16 -6.03 17.13
N ALA A 189 7.30 -6.62 18.30
CA ALA A 189 7.17 -8.07 18.49
C ALA A 189 5.74 -8.54 18.15
N ARG A 190 4.72 -7.80 18.56
CA ARG A 190 3.30 -8.05 18.20
C ARG A 190 3.08 -7.92 16.68
N TYR A 191 3.68 -6.91 16.04
CA TYR A 191 3.68 -6.80 14.57
C TYR A 191 4.31 -8.03 13.91
N ARG A 192 5.48 -8.49 14.37
CA ARG A 192 6.16 -9.69 13.85
C ARG A 192 5.29 -10.94 13.95
N LYS A 193 4.54 -11.10 15.04
CA LYS A 193 3.57 -12.18 15.20
C LYS A 193 2.45 -12.09 14.16
N SER A 194 1.92 -10.90 13.91
CA SER A 194 0.91 -10.67 12.87
C SER A 194 1.46 -10.97 11.47
N ALA A 195 2.69 -10.55 11.17
CA ALA A 195 3.35 -10.84 9.89
C ALA A 195 3.60 -12.35 9.68
N ALA A 196 3.91 -13.09 10.74
CA ALA A 196 4.03 -14.54 10.66
C ALA A 196 2.68 -15.24 10.40
N LEU A 197 1.56 -14.68 10.89
CA LEU A 197 0.22 -15.15 10.54
C LEU A 197 -0.07 -14.92 9.06
N LEU A 198 0.17 -13.71 8.57
CA LEU A 198 0.05 -13.37 7.15
C LEU A 198 0.84 -14.33 6.27
N ASP A 199 2.12 -14.56 6.60
CA ASP A 199 3.01 -15.41 5.83
C ASP A 199 2.47 -16.85 5.72
N ARG A 200 1.96 -17.40 6.82
CA ARG A 200 1.32 -18.74 6.81
C ARG A 200 0.08 -18.79 5.90
N GLN A 201 -0.77 -17.75 5.95
CA GLN A 201 -1.96 -17.67 5.10
C GLN A 201 -1.59 -17.57 3.61
N ILE A 202 -0.59 -16.77 3.27
CA ILE A 202 -0.05 -16.68 1.90
C ILE A 202 0.48 -18.06 1.46
N GLY A 203 1.20 -18.76 2.33
CA GLY A 203 1.69 -20.12 2.07
C GLY A 203 0.58 -21.09 1.72
N VAL A 204 -0.54 -21.08 2.46
CA VAL A 204 -1.71 -21.92 2.18
C VAL A 204 -2.26 -21.70 0.76
N VAL A 205 -2.37 -20.46 0.33
CA VAL A 205 -2.90 -20.13 -1.01
C VAL A 205 -1.91 -20.52 -2.11
N LEU A 206 -0.62 -20.23 -1.94
CA LEU A 206 0.42 -20.61 -2.90
C LEU A 206 0.52 -22.14 -3.05
N ASP A 207 0.50 -22.87 -1.96
CA ASP A 207 0.48 -24.35 -1.99
C ASP A 207 -0.77 -24.92 -2.66
N ALA A 208 -1.92 -24.27 -2.49
CA ALA A 208 -3.15 -24.67 -3.18
C ALA A 208 -3.05 -24.39 -4.69
N LEU A 209 -2.46 -23.28 -5.11
CA LEU A 209 -2.21 -22.97 -6.52
C LEU A 209 -1.29 -24.03 -7.16
N GLU A 210 -0.20 -24.41 -6.49
CA GLU A 210 0.70 -25.47 -6.98
C GLU A 210 -0.05 -26.82 -7.12
N ARG A 211 -0.78 -27.23 -6.09
CA ARG A 211 -1.54 -28.49 -6.10
C ARG A 211 -2.67 -28.52 -7.13
N SER A 212 -3.22 -27.38 -7.51
CA SER A 212 -4.25 -27.29 -8.56
C SER A 212 -3.70 -27.52 -9.97
N GLY A 213 -2.38 -27.50 -10.17
CA GLY A 213 -1.72 -27.60 -11.47
C GLY A 213 -1.91 -26.33 -12.34
N LEU A 214 -2.30 -25.21 -11.74
CA LEU A 214 -2.52 -23.94 -12.44
C LEU A 214 -1.33 -22.96 -12.31
N ALA A 215 -0.31 -23.29 -11.52
CA ALA A 215 0.82 -22.40 -11.23
C ALA A 215 1.57 -21.95 -12.49
N ASP A 216 1.83 -22.86 -13.43
CA ASP A 216 2.56 -22.59 -14.67
C ASP A 216 1.82 -21.66 -15.66
N ARG A 217 0.60 -21.28 -15.34
CA ARG A 217 -0.23 -20.35 -16.16
C ARG A 217 -0.89 -19.28 -15.32
N THR A 218 -0.37 -19.01 -14.13
CA THR A 218 -0.90 -17.99 -13.21
C THR A 218 0.17 -16.98 -12.86
N VAL A 219 -0.07 -15.72 -13.22
CA VAL A 219 0.70 -14.58 -12.70
C VAL A 219 0.33 -14.40 -11.24
N VAL A 220 1.32 -14.39 -10.34
CA VAL A 220 1.10 -14.10 -8.91
C VAL A 220 1.63 -12.71 -8.61
N LEU A 221 0.74 -11.79 -8.28
CA LEU A 221 1.05 -10.47 -7.75
C LEU A 221 0.83 -10.50 -6.23
N CYS A 222 1.89 -10.29 -5.45
CA CYS A 222 1.80 -10.17 -4.00
C CYS A 222 2.32 -8.79 -3.57
N THR A 223 1.47 -8.00 -2.90
CA THR A 223 1.82 -6.68 -2.40
C THR A 223 1.01 -6.33 -1.14
N THR A 224 1.20 -5.13 -0.61
CA THR A 224 0.42 -4.53 0.49
C THR A 224 -0.09 -3.16 0.07
N ASP A 225 -0.96 -2.56 0.84
CA ASP A 225 -1.49 -1.23 0.53
C ASP A 225 -0.51 -0.09 0.84
N HIS A 226 0.13 -0.06 2.01
CA HIS A 226 1.06 0.99 2.44
C HIS A 226 1.96 0.52 3.58
N GLY A 227 2.70 1.45 4.22
CA GLY A 227 3.60 1.19 5.33
C GLY A 227 2.91 0.67 6.60
N ILE A 228 3.70 0.16 7.55
CA ILE A 228 3.19 -0.43 8.79
C ILE A 228 2.44 0.58 9.67
N PRO A 229 1.48 0.14 10.52
CA PRO A 229 0.58 1.02 11.28
C PRO A 229 1.25 1.58 12.55
N PHE A 230 2.35 2.30 12.34
CA PHE A 230 3.18 2.91 13.38
C PHE A 230 3.30 4.43 13.14
N PRO A 231 3.56 5.24 14.19
CA PRO A 231 3.82 6.67 14.05
C PRO A 231 4.85 7.00 12.98
N GLU A 232 4.61 8.06 12.19
CA GLU A 232 5.49 8.49 11.08
C GLU A 232 5.60 7.49 9.90
N MET A 233 4.82 6.41 9.89
CA MET A 233 4.76 5.40 8.82
C MET A 233 3.43 5.46 8.09
N LYS A 234 2.41 4.67 8.42
CA LYS A 234 1.05 4.80 7.84
C LYS A 234 0.59 6.27 7.84
N CYS A 235 -0.12 6.69 6.81
CA CYS A 235 -0.54 8.08 6.56
C CYS A 235 0.61 9.09 6.39
N SER A 236 1.87 8.66 6.37
CA SER A 236 3.02 9.51 6.09
C SER A 236 3.46 9.40 4.63
N LEU A 237 3.89 10.51 4.01
CA LEU A 237 4.49 10.50 2.68
C LEU A 237 6.00 10.21 2.68
N LYS A 238 6.58 9.90 3.85
CA LYS A 238 7.94 9.37 3.96
C LYS A 238 8.02 7.96 3.35
N ASP A 239 9.23 7.50 2.98
CA ASP A 239 9.43 6.17 2.42
C ASP A 239 8.93 5.04 3.34
N ALA A 240 8.96 5.25 4.66
CA ALA A 240 8.39 4.33 5.64
C ALA A 240 6.85 4.18 5.52
N GLY A 241 6.17 5.20 5.01
CA GLY A 241 4.72 5.18 4.80
C GLY A 241 4.31 4.73 3.40
N ILE A 242 5.04 5.16 2.37
CA ILE A 242 4.67 4.85 0.98
C ILE A 242 5.39 3.64 0.41
N GLY A 243 6.49 3.17 1.00
CA GLY A 243 7.23 2.00 0.55
C GLY A 243 6.49 0.70 0.82
N VAL A 244 6.31 -0.14 -0.20
CA VAL A 244 5.53 -1.37 -0.13
C VAL A 244 6.31 -2.57 -0.67
N MET A 245 6.08 -3.76 -0.10
CA MET A 245 6.56 -4.99 -0.70
C MET A 245 5.84 -5.23 -2.03
N CYS A 246 6.55 -5.75 -3.01
CA CYS A 246 5.96 -6.18 -4.28
C CYS A 246 6.76 -7.33 -4.88
N PHE A 247 6.07 -8.45 -5.09
CA PHE A 247 6.59 -9.65 -5.75
C PHE A 247 5.67 -9.97 -6.92
N LEU A 248 6.25 -10.14 -8.10
CA LEU A 248 5.52 -10.46 -9.32
C LEU A 248 6.13 -11.73 -9.95
N ARG A 249 5.53 -12.89 -9.65
CA ARG A 249 5.91 -14.17 -10.27
C ARG A 249 5.17 -14.31 -11.60
N VAL A 250 5.92 -14.39 -12.67
CA VAL A 250 5.39 -14.53 -14.03
C VAL A 250 5.84 -15.87 -14.61
N PRO A 251 4.91 -16.75 -15.02
CA PRO A 251 5.29 -18.03 -15.62
C PRO A 251 6.26 -17.89 -16.80
N GLY A 252 7.29 -18.70 -16.79
CA GLY A 252 8.31 -18.71 -17.85
C GLY A 252 9.35 -17.57 -17.78
N ARG A 253 9.27 -16.67 -16.81
CA ARG A 253 10.28 -15.63 -16.57
C ARG A 253 11.20 -15.99 -15.40
N ALA A 254 12.48 -15.67 -15.54
CA ALA A 254 13.44 -15.83 -14.45
C ALA A 254 13.19 -14.80 -13.34
N PRO A 255 13.47 -15.15 -12.08
CA PRO A 255 13.42 -14.18 -10.99
C PRO A 255 14.47 -13.08 -11.18
N VAL A 256 14.12 -11.86 -10.80
CA VAL A 256 14.98 -10.68 -10.90
C VAL A 256 14.74 -9.72 -9.74
N ARG A 257 15.78 -9.06 -9.26
CA ARG A 257 15.64 -7.90 -8.36
C ARG A 257 15.61 -6.63 -9.19
N VAL A 258 14.53 -5.85 -9.02
CA VAL A 258 14.32 -4.57 -9.70
C VAL A 258 14.51 -3.44 -8.69
N ASP A 259 15.55 -2.64 -8.87
CA ASP A 259 15.88 -1.52 -7.98
C ASP A 259 15.33 -0.17 -8.48
N ALA A 260 14.86 -0.12 -9.73
CA ALA A 260 14.24 1.07 -10.33
C ALA A 260 12.97 1.51 -9.59
N LEU A 261 12.69 2.81 -9.66
CA LEU A 261 11.46 3.38 -9.12
C LEU A 261 10.23 2.80 -9.79
N ALA A 262 9.27 2.36 -8.99
CA ALA A 262 7.99 1.85 -9.44
C ALA A 262 6.87 2.31 -8.49
N SER A 263 5.66 2.44 -9.02
CA SER A 263 4.48 2.86 -8.26
C SER A 263 3.34 1.87 -8.42
N HIS A 264 2.45 1.79 -7.44
CA HIS A 264 1.24 0.97 -7.53
C HIS A 264 0.40 1.24 -8.78
N VAL A 265 0.35 2.47 -9.28
CA VAL A 265 -0.37 2.79 -10.52
C VAL A 265 0.22 2.10 -11.76
N ASP A 266 1.44 1.57 -11.68
CA ASP A 266 2.12 0.85 -12.76
C ASP A 266 1.68 -0.61 -12.86
N LEU A 267 1.04 -1.16 -11.83
CA LEU A 267 0.68 -2.58 -11.79
C LEU A 267 -0.45 -2.93 -12.77
N PHE A 268 -1.45 -2.05 -12.94
CA PHE A 268 -2.51 -2.31 -13.91
C PHE A 268 -1.98 -2.36 -15.37
N PRO A 269 -1.25 -1.35 -15.89
CA PRO A 269 -0.68 -1.45 -17.24
C PRO A 269 0.30 -2.62 -17.39
N THR A 270 1.03 -3.01 -16.33
CA THR A 270 1.89 -4.19 -16.30
C THR A 270 1.07 -5.47 -16.50
N LEU A 271 -0.03 -5.62 -15.78
CA LEU A 271 -0.93 -6.76 -15.96
C LEU A 271 -1.56 -6.79 -17.36
N CYS A 272 -1.92 -5.63 -17.93
CA CYS A 272 -2.40 -5.58 -19.32
C CYS A 272 -1.39 -6.21 -20.30
N ASP A 273 -0.12 -5.82 -20.18
CA ASP A 273 0.92 -6.35 -21.07
C ASP A 273 1.20 -7.85 -20.84
N LEU A 274 1.27 -8.28 -19.57
CA LEU A 274 1.48 -9.69 -19.24
C LEU A 274 0.35 -10.59 -19.73
N LEU A 275 -0.87 -10.06 -19.77
CA LEU A 275 -2.06 -10.77 -20.21
C LEU A 275 -2.37 -10.58 -21.71
N GLU A 276 -1.53 -9.84 -22.43
CA GLU A 276 -1.73 -9.48 -23.86
C GLU A 276 -3.07 -8.76 -24.10
N LEU A 277 -3.50 -7.92 -23.14
CA LEU A 277 -4.73 -7.13 -23.21
C LEU A 277 -4.42 -5.67 -23.57
N PRO A 278 -5.34 -4.97 -24.28
CA PRO A 278 -5.15 -3.55 -24.59
C PRO A 278 -5.01 -2.71 -23.30
N ARG A 279 -4.14 -1.72 -23.29
CA ARG A 279 -4.07 -0.76 -22.17
C ARG A 279 -5.18 0.26 -22.30
N PRO A 280 -6.06 0.41 -21.29
CA PRO A 280 -7.02 1.50 -21.27
C PRO A 280 -6.35 2.90 -21.28
N ASP A 281 -7.00 3.87 -21.86
CA ASP A 281 -6.50 5.24 -22.04
C ASP A 281 -6.48 6.08 -20.75
N TRP A 282 -7.25 5.66 -19.73
CA TRP A 282 -7.27 6.35 -18.42
C TRP A 282 -6.10 6.01 -17.50
N LEU A 283 -5.26 5.03 -17.84
CA LEU A 283 -4.14 4.60 -17.00
C LEU A 283 -3.09 5.71 -16.88
N GLN A 284 -2.66 5.99 -15.64
CA GLN A 284 -1.64 6.99 -15.32
C GLN A 284 -0.28 6.35 -15.01
N GLY A 285 -0.24 5.03 -14.93
CA GLY A 285 0.97 4.24 -14.70
C GLY A 285 1.71 3.87 -15.98
N ARG A 286 2.89 3.27 -15.81
CA ARG A 286 3.74 2.72 -16.87
C ARG A 286 3.95 1.24 -16.64
N SER A 287 4.02 0.44 -17.70
CA SER A 287 4.29 -0.99 -17.56
C SER A 287 5.69 -1.26 -17.02
N LEU A 288 5.79 -2.19 -16.09
CA LEU A 288 7.06 -2.65 -15.50
C LEU A 288 7.66 -3.84 -16.25
N VAL A 289 7.00 -4.33 -17.31
CA VAL A 289 7.49 -5.45 -18.13
C VAL A 289 8.91 -5.19 -18.65
N PRO A 290 9.29 -4.00 -19.15
CA PRO A 290 10.66 -3.74 -19.60
C PRO A 290 11.72 -3.93 -18.51
N LEU A 291 11.39 -3.60 -17.23
CA LEU A 291 12.28 -3.83 -16.09
C LEU A 291 12.42 -5.32 -15.75
N ILE A 292 11.29 -6.06 -15.83
CA ILE A 292 11.26 -7.50 -15.55
C ILE A 292 12.02 -8.27 -16.61
N ASP A 293 11.93 -7.86 -17.87
CA ASP A 293 12.61 -8.50 -19.01
C ASP A 293 14.05 -8.01 -19.21
N GLY A 294 14.49 -7.01 -18.40
CA GLY A 294 15.83 -6.43 -18.48
C GLY A 294 16.12 -5.70 -19.79
N THR A 295 15.08 -5.20 -20.46
CA THR A 295 15.21 -4.42 -21.71
C THR A 295 15.37 -2.92 -21.46
N GLU A 296 14.99 -2.46 -20.26
CA GLU A 296 15.19 -1.09 -19.78
C GLU A 296 15.63 -1.11 -18.32
N ASP A 297 16.49 -0.17 -17.93
CA ASP A 297 16.95 -0.02 -16.55
C ASP A 297 15.99 0.85 -15.72
N THR A 298 15.18 1.68 -16.36
CA THR A 298 14.19 2.55 -15.71
C THR A 298 12.99 2.80 -16.63
N VAL A 299 11.81 2.93 -16.03
CA VAL A 299 10.58 3.34 -16.74
C VAL A 299 10.11 4.72 -16.29
N ARG A 300 10.70 5.27 -15.22
CA ARG A 300 10.34 6.58 -14.66
C ARG A 300 11.47 7.18 -13.82
N ASP A 301 11.55 8.51 -13.79
CA ASP A 301 12.55 9.26 -13.01
C ASP A 301 11.99 9.68 -11.64
N GLU A 302 10.67 9.65 -11.47
CA GLU A 302 10.00 10.03 -10.23
C GLU A 302 8.70 9.24 -10.01
N ILE A 303 8.30 9.19 -8.74
CA ILE A 303 6.96 8.74 -8.31
C ILE A 303 6.28 9.88 -7.53
N TYR A 304 4.95 9.80 -7.50
CA TYR A 304 4.11 10.75 -6.78
C TYR A 304 3.23 10.02 -5.77
N ALA A 305 2.97 10.69 -4.65
CA ALA A 305 2.06 10.17 -3.63
C ALA A 305 1.27 11.32 -2.98
N GLU A 306 0.10 11.00 -2.47
CA GLU A 306 -0.82 11.95 -1.88
C GLU A 306 -1.48 11.41 -0.61
N VAL A 307 -1.90 12.30 0.28
CA VAL A 307 -2.88 12.02 1.34
C VAL A 307 -3.94 13.11 1.27
N ASN A 308 -5.20 12.75 1.44
CA ASN A 308 -6.32 13.69 1.51
C ASN A 308 -7.09 13.52 2.82
N PHE A 309 -7.70 12.36 3.02
CA PHE A 309 -8.47 12.01 4.20
C PHE A 309 -8.13 10.60 4.68
N HIS A 310 -8.05 10.44 5.99
CA HIS A 310 -8.02 9.13 6.65
C HIS A 310 -9.09 9.13 7.76
N ALA A 311 -8.71 9.07 9.02
CA ALA A 311 -9.64 9.36 10.11
C ALA A 311 -9.98 10.86 10.19
N ALA A 312 -9.01 11.72 9.91
CA ALA A 312 -9.13 13.18 9.86
C ALA A 312 -8.57 13.74 8.54
N PRO A 313 -8.93 14.99 8.16
CA PRO A 313 -8.36 15.66 7.00
C PRO A 313 -6.86 15.91 7.16
N GLU A 314 -6.07 15.62 6.11
CA GLU A 314 -4.63 15.88 6.09
C GLU A 314 -4.11 15.94 4.65
N CYS A 315 -4.32 17.07 3.97
CA CYS A 315 -3.97 17.17 2.55
C CYS A 315 -2.47 17.41 2.33
N LYS A 316 -1.80 16.44 1.70
CA LYS A 316 -0.37 16.45 1.37
C LYS A 316 -0.12 15.88 -0.02
N ARG A 317 0.96 16.33 -0.68
CA ARG A 317 1.48 15.77 -1.94
C ARG A 317 2.98 15.57 -1.83
N ALA A 318 3.50 14.57 -2.50
CA ALA A 318 4.93 14.33 -2.59
C ALA A 318 5.36 13.96 -4.00
N VAL A 319 6.55 14.40 -4.36
CA VAL A 319 7.34 13.88 -5.48
C VAL A 319 8.62 13.28 -4.93
N ARG A 320 8.98 12.10 -5.43
CA ARG A 320 10.20 11.38 -5.04
C ARG A 320 10.94 10.91 -6.27
N THR A 321 12.18 11.38 -6.43
CA THR A 321 13.15 10.90 -7.41
C THR A 321 14.02 9.81 -6.79
N GLU A 322 14.99 9.27 -7.50
CA GLU A 322 15.92 8.28 -6.95
C GLU A 322 16.65 8.76 -5.69
N ARG A 323 16.96 10.05 -5.58
CA ARG A 323 17.75 10.60 -4.48
C ARG A 323 16.98 11.57 -3.58
N TYR A 324 16.07 12.37 -4.13
CA TYR A 324 15.45 13.45 -3.38
C TYR A 324 13.94 13.28 -3.31
N LYS A 325 13.36 13.75 -2.20
CA LYS A 325 11.91 13.80 -2.01
C LYS A 325 11.50 15.18 -1.51
N LEU A 326 10.44 15.72 -2.12
CA LEU A 326 9.74 16.90 -1.63
C LEU A 326 8.33 16.49 -1.18
N ILE A 327 7.97 16.86 0.05
CA ILE A 327 6.61 16.74 0.59
C ILE A 327 6.08 18.15 0.79
N ARG A 328 4.85 18.43 0.31
CA ARG A 328 4.16 19.71 0.50
C ARG A 328 2.80 19.48 1.13
N ARG A 329 2.50 20.26 2.18
CA ARG A 329 1.18 20.31 2.81
C ARG A 329 0.33 21.43 2.21
N TYR A 330 -0.96 21.15 2.10
CA TYR A 330 -1.97 22.08 1.57
C TYR A 330 -2.99 22.49 2.64
N ASP A 331 -2.79 22.04 3.87
CA ASP A 331 -3.48 22.53 5.07
C ASP A 331 -2.55 23.48 5.85
N ASN A 332 -3.11 24.23 6.80
CA ASN A 332 -2.35 25.17 7.61
C ASN A 332 -1.73 24.55 8.88
N ARG A 333 -1.84 23.23 9.04
CA ARG A 333 -1.36 22.54 10.23
C ARG A 333 0.16 22.40 10.21
N ARG A 334 0.75 22.50 11.41
CA ARG A 334 2.20 22.34 11.62
C ARG A 334 2.53 21.33 12.74
N THR A 335 1.57 20.52 13.13
CA THR A 335 1.72 19.44 14.11
C THR A 335 1.10 18.16 13.57
N PRO A 336 1.48 16.97 14.09
CA PRO A 336 0.91 15.69 13.66
C PRO A 336 -0.60 15.64 13.77
N VAL A 337 -1.25 14.95 12.84
CA VAL A 337 -2.68 14.65 12.86
C VAL A 337 -2.85 13.30 13.56
N LEU A 338 -2.98 13.33 14.89
CA LEU A 338 -2.94 12.12 15.72
C LEU A 338 -4.08 11.13 15.45
N PRO A 339 -5.32 11.55 15.05
CA PRO A 339 -6.35 10.60 14.63
C PRO A 339 -6.00 9.78 13.39
N ASN A 340 -5.02 10.22 12.58
CA ASN A 340 -4.54 9.45 11.42
C ASN A 340 -3.48 8.40 11.77
N VAL A 341 -3.13 8.28 13.04
CA VAL A 341 -2.16 7.31 13.56
C VAL A 341 -2.88 6.33 14.46
N ASP A 342 -2.73 5.04 14.16
CA ASP A 342 -3.38 3.99 14.94
C ASP A 342 -2.89 3.98 16.40
N ASP A 343 -3.79 3.68 17.35
CA ASP A 343 -3.46 3.58 18.75
C ASP A 343 -2.61 2.33 19.04
N GLY A 344 -1.70 2.43 20.01
CA GLY A 344 -0.81 1.34 20.40
C GLY A 344 0.39 1.84 21.19
N LEU A 345 1.18 0.90 21.69
CA LEU A 345 2.32 1.18 22.58
C LEU A 345 3.33 2.18 21.98
N SER A 346 3.57 2.10 20.69
CA SER A 346 4.48 3.04 20.00
C SER A 346 3.92 4.45 19.99
N LYS A 347 2.62 4.62 19.73
CA LYS A 347 1.98 5.94 19.75
C LYS A 347 2.01 6.55 21.14
N ASP A 348 1.67 5.77 22.17
CA ASP A 348 1.68 6.21 23.55
C ASP A 348 3.07 6.68 23.96
N PHE A 349 4.12 5.89 23.65
CA PHE A 349 5.51 6.26 23.89
C PHE A 349 5.88 7.60 23.26
N PHE A 350 5.52 7.82 21.98
CA PHE A 350 5.85 9.07 21.30
C PHE A 350 5.05 10.26 21.83
N LEU A 351 3.79 10.05 22.25
CA LEU A 351 2.99 11.09 22.89
C LEU A 351 3.57 11.52 24.24
N GLU A 352 4.04 10.58 25.06
CA GLU A 352 4.75 10.85 26.32
C GLU A 352 6.06 11.61 26.08
N ALA A 353 6.73 11.37 24.94
CA ALA A 353 7.94 12.09 24.53
C ALA A 353 7.65 13.47 23.89
N GLY A 354 6.39 13.94 23.87
CA GLY A 354 6.03 15.27 23.36
C GLY A 354 5.81 15.34 21.84
N TRP A 355 5.62 14.22 21.15
CA TRP A 355 5.43 14.18 19.71
C TRP A 355 4.18 14.94 19.24
N ALA A 356 3.14 15.04 20.06
CA ALA A 356 1.93 15.80 19.72
C ALA A 356 2.20 17.27 19.36
N ASP A 357 3.22 17.86 19.99
CA ASP A 357 3.62 19.26 19.81
C ASP A 357 4.83 19.42 18.88
N ALA A 358 5.30 18.33 18.25
CA ALA A 358 6.41 18.36 17.32
C ALA A 358 6.05 19.19 16.08
N GLY A 359 6.73 20.34 15.93
CA GLY A 359 6.53 21.23 14.79
C GLY A 359 7.18 20.71 13.51
N PHE A 360 6.55 20.99 12.36
CA PHE A 360 7.15 20.74 11.05
C PHE A 360 6.82 21.85 10.05
N GLU A 361 7.67 21.98 9.05
CA GLU A 361 7.49 22.96 7.97
C GLU A 361 6.39 22.51 6.99
N ALA A 362 5.78 23.49 6.29
CA ALA A 362 4.80 23.20 5.23
C ALA A 362 5.38 22.39 4.09
N GLU A 363 6.66 22.61 3.80
CA GLU A 363 7.42 21.84 2.85
C GLU A 363 8.57 21.13 3.55
N GLN A 364 8.84 19.92 3.12
CA GLN A 364 9.93 19.10 3.63
C GLN A 364 10.71 18.54 2.44
N LEU A 365 12.03 18.74 2.46
CA LEU A 365 12.96 18.24 1.45
C LEU A 365 13.92 17.25 2.09
N TYR A 366 14.02 16.06 1.53
CA TYR A 366 14.90 15.00 2.04
C TYR A 366 15.85 14.49 0.95
N ASP A 367 17.09 14.17 1.34
CA ASP A 367 18.02 13.38 0.57
C ASP A 367 17.92 11.94 1.07
N VAL A 368 17.08 11.14 0.43
CA VAL A 368 16.72 9.79 0.90
C VAL A 368 17.85 8.76 0.77
N VAL A 369 18.96 9.10 0.10
CA VAL A 369 20.16 8.26 0.01
C VAL A 369 21.01 8.37 1.28
N VAL A 370 21.21 9.60 1.77
CA VAL A 370 22.04 9.82 2.98
C VAL A 370 21.22 9.88 4.26
N ASP A 371 19.92 10.10 4.15
CA ASP A 371 18.94 10.10 5.25
C ASP A 371 17.73 9.20 4.91
N PRO A 372 17.91 7.87 4.89
CA PRO A 372 16.85 6.94 4.48
C PRO A 372 15.66 6.89 5.45
N HIS A 373 15.77 7.50 6.62
CA HIS A 373 14.67 7.63 7.58
C HIS A 373 14.00 9.01 7.55
N GLU A 374 14.45 9.91 6.67
CA GLU A 374 13.84 11.24 6.43
C GLU A 374 13.66 12.04 7.73
N ARG A 375 14.75 12.12 8.52
CA ARG A 375 14.79 12.81 9.81
C ARG A 375 15.21 14.28 9.69
N CYS A 376 16.01 14.61 8.66
CA CYS A 376 16.63 15.90 8.47
C CYS A 376 15.96 16.65 7.32
N ASN A 377 14.98 17.53 7.63
CA ASN A 377 14.39 18.41 6.64
C ASN A 377 15.41 19.43 6.10
N ARG A 378 15.74 19.36 4.82
CA ARG A 378 16.70 20.19 4.11
C ARG A 378 16.06 21.35 3.33
N ILE A 379 14.79 21.68 3.61
CA ILE A 379 14.06 22.70 2.83
C ILE A 379 14.72 24.09 2.88
N GLY A 380 15.40 24.42 3.96
CA GLY A 380 16.14 25.67 4.14
C GLY A 380 17.59 25.65 3.62
N ASP A 381 18.07 24.53 3.06
CA ASP A 381 19.45 24.41 2.59
C ASP A 381 19.65 25.13 1.26
N GLU A 382 20.45 26.19 1.27
CA GLU A 382 20.73 26.99 0.07
C GLU A 382 21.50 26.20 -1.01
N THR A 383 22.26 25.20 -0.65
CA THR A 383 22.99 24.34 -1.61
C THR A 383 22.07 23.46 -2.43
N LEU A 384 20.81 23.25 -1.98
CA LEU A 384 19.78 22.46 -2.65
C LEU A 384 18.71 23.32 -3.36
N LEU A 385 18.94 24.60 -3.59
CA LEU A 385 17.98 25.50 -4.25
C LEU A 385 17.51 24.98 -5.62
N SER A 386 18.42 24.48 -6.45
CA SER A 386 18.09 23.95 -7.77
C SER A 386 17.26 22.68 -7.69
N VAL A 387 17.62 21.77 -6.76
CA VAL A 387 16.87 20.53 -6.47
C VAL A 387 15.45 20.87 -6.02
N ARG A 388 15.34 21.78 -5.05
CA ARG A 388 14.04 22.22 -4.51
C ARG A 388 13.16 22.82 -5.62
N SER A 389 13.72 23.66 -6.47
CA SER A 389 12.98 24.29 -7.57
C SER A 389 12.52 23.27 -8.62
N ASP A 390 13.38 22.29 -8.97
CA ASP A 390 13.02 21.22 -9.89
C ASP A 390 11.91 20.33 -9.34
N LEU A 391 12.01 19.88 -8.07
CA LEU A 391 10.98 19.06 -7.45
C LEU A 391 9.64 19.78 -7.28
N ARG A 392 9.65 21.09 -6.97
CA ARG A 392 8.43 21.91 -6.95
C ARG A 392 7.76 21.94 -8.33
N ARG A 393 8.53 22.20 -9.38
CA ARG A 393 8.02 22.22 -10.75
C ARG A 393 7.43 20.86 -11.13
N ARG A 394 8.15 19.75 -10.88
CA ARG A 394 7.65 18.38 -11.18
C ARG A 394 6.34 18.10 -10.44
N LEU A 395 6.24 18.48 -9.16
CA LEU A 395 5.02 18.29 -8.37
C LEU A 395 3.86 19.11 -8.93
N ASP A 396 4.09 20.39 -9.28
CA ASP A 396 3.08 21.29 -9.85
C ASP A 396 2.64 20.81 -11.25
N ASP A 397 3.58 20.34 -12.08
CA ASP A 397 3.31 19.76 -13.40
C ASP A 397 2.43 18.51 -13.29
N TRP A 398 2.75 17.60 -12.35
CA TRP A 398 1.94 16.40 -12.11
C TRP A 398 0.53 16.72 -11.63
N MET A 399 0.38 17.62 -10.66
CA MET A 399 -0.92 18.04 -10.15
C MET A 399 -1.78 18.66 -11.28
N THR A 400 -1.15 19.44 -12.17
CA THR A 400 -1.82 20.03 -13.33
C THR A 400 -2.21 18.97 -14.35
N ALA A 401 -1.30 18.05 -14.68
CA ALA A 401 -1.53 16.99 -15.68
C ALA A 401 -2.58 15.95 -15.24
N THR A 402 -2.83 15.83 -13.94
CA THR A 402 -3.80 14.90 -13.37
C THR A 402 -5.09 15.58 -12.89
N ASP A 403 -5.25 16.89 -13.18
CA ASP A 403 -6.40 17.68 -12.75
C ASP A 403 -6.63 17.61 -11.23
N ASP A 404 -5.58 17.73 -10.42
CA ASP A 404 -5.68 17.61 -8.96
C ASP A 404 -6.59 18.70 -8.39
N PRO A 405 -7.74 18.34 -7.79
CA PRO A 405 -8.72 19.32 -7.32
C PRO A 405 -8.19 20.25 -6.21
N ILE A 406 -7.10 19.89 -5.53
CA ILE A 406 -6.47 20.76 -4.52
C ILE A 406 -5.97 22.08 -5.11
N LEU A 407 -5.70 22.14 -6.42
CA LEU A 407 -5.31 23.35 -7.13
C LEU A 407 -6.44 24.40 -7.18
N GLN A 408 -7.68 23.97 -7.00
CA GLN A 408 -8.86 24.85 -6.97
C GLN A 408 -9.23 25.32 -5.55
N GLY A 409 -8.53 24.81 -4.53
CA GLY A 409 -8.74 25.13 -3.13
C GLY A 409 -8.84 23.91 -2.22
N PRO A 410 -9.15 24.10 -0.94
CA PRO A 410 -9.24 23.01 0.03
C PRO A 410 -10.26 21.95 -0.39
N LEU A 411 -9.84 20.69 -0.37
CA LEU A 411 -10.73 19.56 -0.67
C LEU A 411 -11.90 19.50 0.33
N GLN A 412 -13.10 19.33 -0.19
CA GLN A 412 -14.29 19.15 0.62
C GLN A 412 -14.59 17.65 0.77
N PRO A 413 -14.86 17.16 1.98
CA PRO A 413 -15.34 15.81 2.16
C PRO A 413 -16.77 15.66 1.60
N PRO A 414 -17.14 14.49 1.08
CA PRO A 414 -18.51 14.29 0.61
C PRO A 414 -19.52 14.34 1.76
N SER A 415 -20.76 14.73 1.44
CA SER A 415 -21.88 14.68 2.41
C SER A 415 -22.03 13.25 2.95
N GLY A 416 -22.25 13.12 4.25
CA GLY A 416 -22.32 11.83 4.95
C GLY A 416 -20.97 11.24 5.36
N ALA A 417 -19.86 11.84 4.96
CA ALA A 417 -18.53 11.38 5.40
C ALA A 417 -18.34 11.53 6.91
N LYS A 418 -17.63 10.57 7.52
CA LYS A 418 -17.35 10.53 8.96
C LYS A 418 -15.89 10.93 9.20
N LEU A 419 -15.68 12.06 9.86
CA LEU A 419 -14.34 12.59 10.12
C LEU A 419 -14.14 12.92 11.60
N ASN A 420 -13.00 12.51 12.13
CA ASN A 420 -12.53 12.98 13.43
C ASN A 420 -11.98 14.41 13.27
N PRO A 421 -12.08 15.25 14.31
CA PRO A 421 -11.42 16.55 14.31
C PRO A 421 -9.88 16.34 14.23
N PRO A 422 -9.16 17.13 13.43
CA PRO A 422 -7.71 17.00 13.32
C PRO A 422 -6.95 17.23 14.64
N GLU A 423 -7.59 17.88 15.61
CA GLU A 423 -7.09 18.13 16.98
C GLU A 423 -7.34 16.94 17.93
N GLY A 424 -8.10 15.94 17.50
CA GLY A 424 -8.34 14.71 18.25
C GLY A 424 -7.06 13.92 18.49
N ARG A 425 -7.12 12.92 19.34
CA ARG A 425 -5.96 12.09 19.72
C ARG A 425 -6.02 10.69 19.14
N SER A 426 -7.22 10.16 18.89
CA SER A 426 -7.43 8.76 18.52
C SER A 426 -8.39 8.62 17.33
N PRO A 427 -8.16 7.67 16.40
CA PRO A 427 -9.16 7.33 15.37
C PRO A 427 -10.45 6.74 15.96
N LYS A 428 -10.42 6.28 17.24
CA LYS A 428 -11.56 5.70 17.96
C LYS A 428 -12.48 6.75 18.60
N GLU A 429 -12.07 8.03 18.62
CA GLU A 429 -12.96 9.11 19.03
C GLU A 429 -14.17 9.21 18.10
N SER A 430 -15.30 9.67 18.64
CA SER A 430 -16.53 9.81 17.86
C SER A 430 -16.35 10.78 16.70
N PRO A 431 -16.52 10.34 15.44
CA PRO A 431 -16.41 11.23 14.30
C PRO A 431 -17.63 12.12 14.15
N SER A 432 -17.44 13.30 13.56
CA SER A 432 -18.52 14.12 13.04
C SER A 432 -18.99 13.61 11.68
N VAL A 433 -20.28 13.72 11.41
CA VAL A 433 -20.85 13.45 10.08
C VAL A 433 -20.90 14.77 9.31
N VAL A 434 -20.34 14.79 8.12
CA VAL A 434 -20.38 15.94 7.21
C VAL A 434 -21.82 16.14 6.73
N PRO A 435 -22.40 17.34 6.82
CA PRO A 435 -23.77 17.63 6.41
C PRO A 435 -24.10 17.28 4.96
#